data_e4eae7d90c306b7db30a54d40f5c1216
#
_entry.id   e4eae7d90c306b7db30a54d40f5c1216
#
_cell.length_a   1.000
_cell.length_b   1.000
_cell.length_c   1.000
_cell.angle_alpha   90.00
_cell.angle_beta   90.00
_cell.angle_gamma   90.00
#
_symmetry.space_group_name_H-M   'P 1'
#
loop_
_entity.id
_entity.type
_entity.pdbx_description
1 polymer ?
#
loop_
_entity_poly.entity_id
_entity_poly.type
_entity_poly.pdbx_seq_one_letter_code
_entity_poly.pdbx_strand_id
1 'polypeptide(L)'
;MSVLEVKDLKKSFDGKQVLKGVTFSVNQGEIVGLLGKNGCGKTTVLKIINDLLTIDSGEVLFLGEKIGVNSKSKISFLPERTYLDSNLRVREVIDYFKDFYQDFDEEKAIRLLEDLDLDINESLSKMSKGMKEKVQLALVMSRNASLYILDEPLGGVDPATRDYILKTILSNFNEGASMIITTHIIADVEKILDRVLIMDKGQIVLSGNADELREEENASINDVFRRLLK
;
A
#
# COMPACT_ATOMS: atom_id res chain seq x y z
N MET A 1 0.92 -9.13 -17.93
CA MET A 1 -0.58 -9.00 -17.88
C MET A 1 -0.91 -7.98 -16.83
N SER A 2 -1.88 -7.08 -17.08
CA SER A 2 -2.26 -6.06 -16.08
C SER A 2 -3.10 -6.70 -14.98
N VAL A 3 -2.72 -6.45 -13.71
CA VAL A 3 -3.47 -6.86 -12.51
C VAL A 3 -4.46 -5.78 -12.10
N LEU A 4 -4.07 -4.51 -12.28
CA LEU A 4 -4.90 -3.35 -11.96
C LEU A 4 -4.86 -2.36 -13.13
N GLU A 5 -6.03 -1.86 -13.50
CA GLU A 5 -6.19 -0.77 -14.47
C GLU A 5 -7.03 0.34 -13.86
N VAL A 6 -6.52 1.56 -13.90
CA VAL A 6 -7.21 2.78 -13.48
C VAL A 6 -7.30 3.70 -14.69
N LYS A 7 -8.51 4.09 -15.09
CA LYS A 7 -8.76 4.88 -16.32
C LYS A 7 -9.59 6.11 -16.01
N ASP A 8 -9.05 7.29 -16.29
CA ASP A 8 -9.67 8.62 -16.16
C ASP A 8 -10.42 8.82 -14.83
N LEU A 9 -9.80 8.36 -13.73
CA LEU A 9 -10.43 8.34 -12.41
C LEU A 9 -10.60 9.76 -11.88
N LYS A 10 -11.86 10.16 -11.59
CA LYS A 10 -12.21 11.46 -11.03
C LYS A 10 -12.95 11.31 -9.72
N LYS A 11 -12.63 12.18 -8.76
CA LYS A 11 -13.28 12.23 -7.45
C LYS A 11 -13.29 13.64 -6.89
N SER A 12 -14.44 14.04 -6.39
CA SER A 12 -14.63 15.31 -5.69
C SER A 12 -15.20 15.09 -4.30
N PHE A 13 -14.89 16.01 -3.38
CA PHE A 13 -15.49 16.10 -2.05
C PHE A 13 -15.91 17.54 -1.82
N ASP A 14 -17.15 17.76 -1.41
CA ASP A 14 -17.71 19.08 -1.10
C ASP A 14 -17.42 20.13 -2.20
N GLY A 15 -17.58 19.71 -3.47
CA GLY A 15 -17.34 20.57 -4.63
C GLY A 15 -15.87 20.77 -5.01
N LYS A 16 -14.91 20.28 -4.21
CA LYS A 16 -13.48 20.33 -4.54
C LYS A 16 -13.04 19.04 -5.23
N GLN A 17 -12.57 19.16 -6.48
CA GLN A 17 -12.04 18.03 -7.23
C GLN A 17 -10.65 17.63 -6.68
N VAL A 18 -10.57 16.39 -6.16
CA VAL A 18 -9.34 15.80 -5.59
C VAL A 18 -8.61 14.96 -6.63
N LEU A 19 -9.33 14.16 -7.43
CA LEU A 19 -8.76 13.40 -8.55
C LEU A 19 -9.29 13.96 -9.87
N LYS A 20 -8.36 14.20 -10.81
CA LYS A 20 -8.62 14.96 -12.05
C LYS A 20 -8.31 14.15 -13.31
N GLY A 21 -8.69 12.86 -13.33
CA GLY A 21 -8.42 11.98 -14.45
C GLY A 21 -7.12 11.17 -14.25
N VAL A 22 -7.02 10.49 -13.10
CA VAL A 22 -5.88 9.62 -12.81
C VAL A 22 -5.96 8.37 -13.68
N THR A 23 -4.89 8.08 -14.41
CA THR A 23 -4.78 6.90 -15.29
C THR A 23 -3.43 6.23 -15.09
N PHE A 24 -3.44 4.93 -14.76
CA PHE A 24 -2.27 4.07 -14.69
C PHE A 24 -2.67 2.60 -14.67
N SER A 25 -1.70 1.72 -14.81
CA SER A 25 -1.89 0.27 -14.64
C SER A 25 -0.79 -0.30 -13.76
N VAL A 26 -1.01 -1.50 -13.21
CA VAL A 26 -0.02 -2.30 -12.48
C VAL A 26 0.04 -3.66 -13.15
N ASN A 27 1.23 -4.10 -13.52
CA ASN A 27 1.45 -5.41 -14.10
C ASN A 27 1.66 -6.48 -13.02
N GLN A 28 1.45 -7.73 -13.39
CA GLN A 28 1.71 -8.87 -12.50
C GLN A 28 3.19 -8.92 -12.11
N GLY A 29 3.45 -9.11 -10.82
CA GLY A 29 4.80 -9.17 -10.26
C GLY A 29 5.52 -7.82 -10.12
N GLU A 30 4.83 -6.70 -10.39
CA GLU A 30 5.40 -5.35 -10.39
C GLU A 30 5.26 -4.68 -9.02
N ILE A 31 6.33 -4.06 -8.51
CA ILE A 31 6.32 -3.19 -7.35
C ILE A 31 6.26 -1.73 -7.82
N VAL A 32 5.14 -1.08 -7.59
CA VAL A 32 4.87 0.29 -8.05
C VAL A 32 4.90 1.27 -6.89
N GLY A 33 5.74 2.30 -7.00
CA GLY A 33 5.72 3.44 -6.09
C GLY A 33 4.73 4.51 -6.55
N LEU A 34 3.66 4.75 -5.80
CA LEU A 34 2.78 5.90 -6.01
C LEU A 34 3.23 7.04 -5.09
N LEU A 35 4.06 7.92 -5.64
CA LEU A 35 4.78 8.97 -4.93
C LEU A 35 4.07 10.32 -5.07
N GLY A 36 4.14 11.17 -4.06
CA GLY A 36 3.52 12.49 -4.12
C GLY A 36 3.48 13.19 -2.77
N LYS A 37 3.34 14.52 -2.78
CA LYS A 37 3.17 15.30 -1.55
C LYS A 37 1.90 14.92 -0.80
N ASN A 38 1.85 15.22 0.50
CA ASN A 38 0.64 15.02 1.28
C ASN A 38 -0.53 15.83 0.69
N GLY A 39 -1.72 15.20 0.63
CA GLY A 39 -2.92 15.82 0.08
C GLY A 39 -3.01 15.84 -1.46
N CYS A 40 -2.07 15.25 -2.22
CA CYS A 40 -2.17 15.18 -3.68
C CYS A 40 -3.20 14.17 -4.21
N GLY A 41 -3.73 13.28 -3.33
CA GLY A 41 -4.81 12.33 -3.66
C GLY A 41 -4.42 10.85 -3.60
N LYS A 42 -3.20 10.47 -3.21
CA LYS A 42 -2.75 9.05 -3.14
C LYS A 42 -3.72 8.15 -2.35
N THR A 43 -3.97 8.48 -1.08
CA THR A 43 -4.89 7.72 -0.23
C THR A 43 -6.32 7.65 -0.81
N THR A 44 -6.76 8.69 -1.54
CA THR A 44 -8.06 8.67 -2.22
C THR A 44 -8.09 7.64 -3.33
N VAL A 45 -7.04 7.56 -4.16
CA VAL A 45 -6.89 6.52 -5.20
C VAL A 45 -6.90 5.14 -4.55
N LEU A 46 -6.09 4.92 -3.51
CA LEU A 46 -6.02 3.62 -2.83
C LEU A 46 -7.36 3.19 -2.21
N LYS A 47 -8.07 4.12 -1.59
CA LYS A 47 -9.40 3.83 -1.04
C LYS A 47 -10.42 3.46 -2.11
N ILE A 48 -10.35 4.06 -3.29
CA ILE A 48 -11.22 3.69 -4.42
C ILE A 48 -10.86 2.29 -4.92
N ILE A 49 -9.58 1.96 -5.10
CA ILE A 49 -9.14 0.63 -5.52
C ILE A 49 -9.61 -0.45 -4.54
N ASN A 50 -9.65 -0.13 -3.24
CA ASN A 50 -10.15 -1.02 -2.19
C ASN A 50 -11.69 -0.98 -2.02
N ASP A 51 -12.42 -0.29 -2.91
CA ASP A 51 -13.89 -0.13 -2.83
C ASP A 51 -14.36 0.42 -1.47
N LEU A 52 -13.57 1.34 -0.91
CA LEU A 52 -13.87 2.09 0.31
C LEU A 52 -14.42 3.48 0.00
N LEU A 53 -14.31 3.93 -1.25
CA LEU A 53 -14.85 5.18 -1.78
C LEU A 53 -15.42 4.96 -3.17
N THR A 54 -16.57 5.56 -3.43
CA THR A 54 -17.18 5.60 -4.77
C THR A 54 -16.48 6.61 -5.66
N ILE A 55 -16.44 6.34 -6.97
CA ILE A 55 -15.91 7.24 -8.01
C ILE A 55 -17.01 8.19 -8.50
N ASP A 56 -16.60 9.37 -9.01
CA ASP A 56 -17.51 10.28 -9.71
C ASP A 56 -17.56 9.94 -11.20
N SER A 57 -16.39 9.62 -11.80
CA SER A 57 -16.27 9.09 -13.17
C SER A 57 -14.96 8.34 -13.37
N GLY A 58 -14.85 7.62 -14.48
CA GLY A 58 -13.72 6.77 -14.81
C GLY A 58 -14.01 5.29 -14.53
N GLU A 59 -12.97 4.48 -14.54
CA GLU A 59 -13.08 3.03 -14.34
C GLU A 59 -11.89 2.50 -13.56
N VAL A 60 -12.14 1.52 -12.70
CA VAL A 60 -11.11 0.71 -12.04
C VAL A 60 -11.41 -0.76 -12.26
N LEU A 61 -10.47 -1.47 -12.87
CA LEU A 61 -10.55 -2.90 -13.12
C LEU A 61 -9.43 -3.63 -12.37
N PHE A 62 -9.77 -4.69 -11.69
CA PHE A 62 -8.83 -5.61 -11.04
C PHE A 62 -8.98 -6.99 -11.68
N LEU A 63 -7.89 -7.53 -12.25
CA LEU A 63 -7.88 -8.77 -13.03
C LEU A 63 -8.92 -8.78 -14.16
N GLY A 64 -9.18 -7.61 -14.79
CA GLY A 64 -10.14 -7.41 -15.86
C GLY A 64 -11.60 -7.25 -15.41
N GLU A 65 -11.89 -7.36 -14.10
CA GLU A 65 -13.23 -7.19 -13.53
C GLU A 65 -13.35 -5.88 -12.75
N LYS A 66 -14.57 -5.36 -12.63
CA LYS A 66 -14.84 -4.20 -11.76
C LYS A 66 -14.55 -4.53 -10.30
N ILE A 67 -14.01 -3.56 -9.58
CA ILE A 67 -13.79 -3.71 -8.14
C ILE A 67 -15.10 -4.01 -7.40
N GLY A 68 -15.01 -4.86 -6.36
CA GLY A 68 -16.14 -5.31 -5.55
C GLY A 68 -15.71 -6.42 -4.58
N VAL A 69 -16.65 -7.27 -4.17
CA VAL A 69 -16.40 -8.34 -3.19
C VAL A 69 -15.28 -9.28 -3.65
N ASN A 70 -15.27 -9.68 -4.92
CA ASN A 70 -14.25 -10.60 -5.47
C ASN A 70 -12.85 -9.98 -5.46
N SER A 71 -12.71 -8.68 -5.75
CA SER A 71 -11.42 -8.01 -5.69
C SER A 71 -10.91 -7.88 -4.25
N LYS A 72 -11.79 -7.59 -3.28
CA LYS A 72 -11.43 -7.48 -1.85
C LYS A 72 -10.85 -8.78 -1.30
N SER A 73 -11.31 -9.93 -1.77
CA SER A 73 -10.77 -11.23 -1.35
C SER A 73 -9.32 -11.47 -1.82
N LYS A 74 -8.85 -10.75 -2.85
CA LYS A 74 -7.54 -10.91 -3.48
C LYS A 74 -6.62 -9.71 -3.32
N ILE A 75 -7.10 -8.63 -2.67
CA ILE A 75 -6.32 -7.44 -2.35
C ILE A 75 -6.05 -7.43 -0.86
N SER A 76 -4.78 -7.23 -0.47
CA SER A 76 -4.39 -7.00 0.92
C SER A 76 -4.02 -5.53 1.10
N PHE A 77 -4.67 -4.84 2.04
CA PHE A 77 -4.55 -3.40 2.21
C PHE A 77 -4.03 -3.02 3.60
N LEU A 78 -2.92 -2.29 3.64
CA LEU A 78 -2.39 -1.61 4.82
C LEU A 78 -2.69 -0.12 4.70
N PRO A 79 -3.68 0.44 5.40
CA PRO A 79 -3.92 1.88 5.42
C PRO A 79 -2.93 2.61 6.33
N GLU A 80 -2.71 3.92 6.06
CA GLU A 80 -1.86 4.81 6.85
C GLU A 80 -2.19 4.83 8.35
N ARG A 81 -3.47 4.65 8.70
CA ARG A 81 -3.91 4.63 10.09
C ARG A 81 -4.43 3.25 10.47
N THR A 82 -4.07 2.81 11.67
CA THR A 82 -4.59 1.55 12.19
C THR A 82 -6.11 1.58 12.34
N TYR A 83 -6.75 0.49 11.93
CA TYR A 83 -8.18 0.23 12.10
C TYR A 83 -8.45 -0.83 13.18
N LEU A 84 -7.40 -1.32 13.84
CA LEU A 84 -7.53 -2.37 14.85
C LEU A 84 -8.30 -1.85 16.07
N ASP A 85 -9.32 -2.58 16.49
CA ASP A 85 -10.08 -2.26 17.70
C ASP A 85 -9.19 -2.45 18.93
N SER A 86 -8.96 -1.37 19.66
CA SER A 86 -8.10 -1.36 20.84
C SER A 86 -8.63 -2.24 22.00
N ASN A 87 -9.88 -2.66 21.98
CA ASN A 87 -10.45 -3.53 23.00
C ASN A 87 -10.07 -5.00 22.81
N LEU A 88 -9.55 -5.37 21.65
CA LEU A 88 -9.18 -6.74 21.33
C LEU A 88 -7.74 -7.05 21.75
N ARG A 89 -7.46 -8.34 21.93
CA ARG A 89 -6.11 -8.91 21.98
C ARG A 89 -5.62 -9.19 20.57
N VAL A 90 -4.31 -9.28 20.39
CA VAL A 90 -3.70 -9.63 19.11
C VAL A 90 -4.25 -10.96 18.58
N ARG A 91 -4.37 -11.98 19.47
CA ARG A 91 -4.92 -13.28 19.13
C ARG A 91 -6.34 -13.20 18.56
N GLU A 92 -7.20 -12.40 19.17
CA GLU A 92 -8.58 -12.22 18.70
C GLU A 92 -8.64 -11.57 17.32
N VAL A 93 -7.70 -10.67 17.01
CA VAL A 93 -7.59 -10.09 15.66
C VAL A 93 -7.09 -11.11 14.64
N ILE A 94 -6.14 -11.98 15.00
CA ILE A 94 -5.70 -13.09 14.17
C ILE A 94 -6.87 -14.00 13.83
N ASP A 95 -7.65 -14.42 14.85
CA ASP A 95 -8.83 -15.27 14.68
C ASP A 95 -9.86 -14.60 13.75
N TYR A 96 -10.09 -13.29 13.92
CA TYR A 96 -10.97 -12.51 13.04
C TYR A 96 -10.48 -12.51 11.57
N PHE A 97 -9.18 -12.34 11.33
CA PHE A 97 -8.63 -12.38 9.97
C PHE A 97 -8.77 -13.77 9.35
N LYS A 98 -8.53 -14.82 10.12
CA LYS A 98 -8.70 -16.22 9.70
C LYS A 98 -10.14 -16.54 9.31
N ASP A 99 -11.10 -16.04 10.07
CA ASP A 99 -12.51 -16.26 9.79
C ASP A 99 -12.98 -15.47 8.55
N PHE A 100 -12.42 -14.28 8.33
CA PHE A 100 -12.86 -13.39 7.28
C PHE A 100 -12.15 -13.62 5.93
N TYR A 101 -10.86 -13.98 5.94
CA TYR A 101 -10.05 -14.16 4.75
C TYR A 101 -9.61 -15.60 4.55
N GLN A 102 -10.11 -16.26 3.51
CA GLN A 102 -9.75 -17.65 3.19
C GLN A 102 -8.28 -17.83 2.81
N ASP A 103 -7.62 -16.76 2.36
CA ASP A 103 -6.22 -16.71 1.96
C ASP A 103 -5.27 -16.28 3.09
N PHE A 104 -5.77 -16.21 4.33
CA PHE A 104 -4.96 -15.81 5.49
C PHE A 104 -4.17 -16.98 6.05
N ASP A 105 -2.86 -16.80 6.20
CA ASP A 105 -1.93 -17.77 6.78
C ASP A 105 -1.67 -17.40 8.26
N GLU A 106 -2.37 -18.10 9.17
CA GLU A 106 -2.26 -17.89 10.61
C GLU A 106 -0.85 -18.19 11.13
N GLU A 107 -0.19 -19.26 10.64
CA GLU A 107 1.16 -19.62 11.08
C GLU A 107 2.17 -18.54 10.68
N LYS A 108 2.03 -17.98 9.47
CA LYS A 108 2.84 -16.88 8.99
C LYS A 108 2.62 -15.63 9.84
N ALA A 109 1.37 -15.32 10.22
CA ALA A 109 1.06 -14.18 11.07
C ALA A 109 1.73 -14.30 12.44
N ILE A 110 1.65 -15.48 13.06
CA ILE A 110 2.28 -15.74 14.36
C ILE A 110 3.80 -15.60 14.26
N ARG A 111 4.46 -16.21 13.25
CA ARG A 111 5.90 -16.07 13.03
C ARG A 111 6.32 -14.61 12.85
N LEU A 112 5.58 -13.84 12.04
CA LEU A 112 5.89 -12.42 11.83
C LEU A 112 5.74 -11.59 13.11
N LEU A 113 4.77 -11.90 13.96
CA LEU A 113 4.61 -11.22 15.25
C LEU A 113 5.74 -11.58 16.22
N GLU A 114 6.16 -12.84 16.25
CA GLU A 114 7.32 -13.29 17.02
C GLU A 114 8.61 -12.57 16.57
N ASP A 115 8.86 -12.52 15.25
CA ASP A 115 10.00 -11.82 14.65
C ASP A 115 10.00 -10.30 14.97
N LEU A 116 8.81 -9.73 15.19
CA LEU A 116 8.59 -8.32 15.55
C LEU A 116 8.64 -8.10 17.09
N ASP A 117 8.89 -9.14 17.87
CA ASP A 117 8.91 -9.13 19.35
C ASP A 117 7.56 -8.67 19.94
N LEU A 118 6.46 -9.22 19.40
CA LEU A 118 5.09 -8.90 19.82
C LEU A 118 4.38 -10.13 20.38
N ASP A 119 3.85 -10.01 21.59
CA ASP A 119 3.08 -11.08 22.25
C ASP A 119 1.64 -11.13 21.71
N ILE A 120 1.26 -12.28 21.15
CA ILE A 120 -0.09 -12.53 20.63
C ILE A 120 -1.19 -12.47 21.71
N ASN A 121 -0.85 -12.62 22.98
CA ASN A 121 -1.80 -12.55 24.09
C ASN A 121 -1.98 -11.12 24.62
N GLU A 122 -1.15 -10.17 24.17
CA GLU A 122 -1.25 -8.79 24.63
C GLU A 122 -2.49 -8.09 24.10
N SER A 123 -3.05 -7.20 24.93
CA SER A 123 -4.19 -6.35 24.53
C SER A 123 -3.69 -5.17 23.70
N LEU A 124 -4.35 -4.90 22.58
CA LEU A 124 -4.05 -3.75 21.74
C LEU A 124 -4.15 -2.42 22.49
N SER A 125 -4.99 -2.33 23.54
CA SER A 125 -5.09 -1.12 24.37
C SER A 125 -3.78 -0.76 25.09
N LYS A 126 -2.93 -1.75 25.39
CA LYS A 126 -1.64 -1.57 26.06
C LYS A 126 -0.49 -1.30 25.09
N MET A 127 -0.70 -1.54 23.81
CA MET A 127 0.32 -1.38 22.78
C MET A 127 0.50 0.09 22.40
N SER A 128 1.74 0.49 22.15
CA SER A 128 2.07 1.78 21.52
C SER A 128 1.51 1.84 20.09
N LYS A 129 1.45 3.05 19.53
CA LYS A 129 1.04 3.22 18.13
C LYS A 129 1.90 2.37 17.18
N GLY A 130 3.24 2.41 17.32
CA GLY A 130 4.16 1.65 16.49
C GLY A 130 3.99 0.12 16.63
N MET A 131 3.69 -0.39 17.83
CA MET A 131 3.38 -1.81 18.01
C MET A 131 2.12 -2.21 17.29
N LYS A 132 1.05 -1.40 17.33
CA LYS A 132 -0.19 -1.65 16.58
C LYS A 132 0.03 -1.63 15.06
N GLU A 133 0.87 -0.72 14.56
CA GLU A 133 1.24 -0.66 13.14
C GLU A 133 2.00 -1.92 12.71
N LYS A 134 2.90 -2.44 13.53
CA LYS A 134 3.59 -3.72 13.31
C LYS A 134 2.63 -4.91 13.31
N VAL A 135 1.67 -4.97 14.25
CA VAL A 135 0.62 -6.00 14.25
C VAL A 135 -0.16 -5.95 12.95
N GLN A 136 -0.61 -4.77 12.54
CA GLN A 136 -1.37 -4.60 11.30
C GLN A 136 -0.56 -5.00 10.07
N LEU A 137 0.73 -4.66 10.00
CA LEU A 137 1.64 -5.10 8.94
C LEU A 137 1.74 -6.62 8.88
N ALA A 138 1.97 -7.28 10.02
CA ALA A 138 2.04 -8.74 10.09
C ALA A 138 0.78 -9.41 9.55
N LEU A 139 -0.40 -8.92 9.94
CA LEU A 139 -1.69 -9.42 9.45
C LEU A 139 -1.86 -9.24 7.93
N VAL A 140 -1.54 -8.06 7.41
CA VAL A 140 -1.64 -7.74 5.97
C VAL A 140 -0.68 -8.59 5.15
N MET A 141 0.57 -8.77 5.61
CA MET A 141 1.59 -9.58 4.92
C MET A 141 1.36 -11.08 5.05
N SER A 142 0.48 -11.51 5.95
CA SER A 142 0.09 -12.92 6.12
C SER A 142 -1.07 -13.36 5.23
N ARG A 143 -1.58 -12.49 4.38
CA ARG A 143 -2.52 -12.84 3.33
C ARG A 143 -1.78 -13.34 2.09
N ASN A 144 -2.39 -14.27 1.35
CA ASN A 144 -1.91 -14.72 0.04
C ASN A 144 -2.60 -13.95 -1.09
N ALA A 145 -2.41 -12.62 -1.09
CA ALA A 145 -3.08 -11.72 -2.00
C ALA A 145 -2.40 -11.65 -3.38
N SER A 146 -3.16 -11.30 -4.42
CA SER A 146 -2.63 -11.01 -5.75
C SER A 146 -2.09 -9.57 -5.87
N LEU A 147 -2.60 -8.66 -5.04
CA LEU A 147 -2.16 -7.27 -4.96
C LEU A 147 -2.07 -6.83 -3.50
N TYR A 148 -0.90 -6.34 -3.12
CA TYR A 148 -0.69 -5.66 -1.84
C TYR A 148 -0.71 -4.15 -2.06
N ILE A 149 -1.45 -3.44 -1.22
CA ILE A 149 -1.54 -1.98 -1.23
C ILE A 149 -1.10 -1.47 0.13
N LEU A 150 0.02 -0.74 0.17
CA LEU A 150 0.63 -0.26 1.40
C LEU A 150 0.64 1.28 1.40
N ASP A 151 -0.22 1.88 2.23
CA ASP A 151 -0.34 3.34 2.34
C ASP A 151 0.56 3.86 3.46
N GLU A 152 1.68 4.50 3.08
CA GLU A 152 2.68 5.07 4.00
C GLU A 152 3.22 4.06 5.04
N PRO A 153 3.66 2.84 4.64
CA PRO A 153 4.05 1.78 5.59
C PRO A 153 5.25 2.13 6.48
N LEU A 154 6.02 3.15 6.10
CA LEU A 154 7.20 3.64 6.83
C LEU A 154 6.92 4.95 7.57
N GLY A 155 5.68 5.43 7.54
CA GLY A 155 5.29 6.69 8.16
C GLY A 155 5.40 6.63 9.69
N GLY A 156 6.09 7.62 10.27
CA GLY A 156 6.14 7.76 11.74
C GLY A 156 7.04 6.78 12.50
N VAL A 157 7.82 5.96 11.80
CA VAL A 157 8.79 5.04 12.41
C VAL A 157 10.22 5.58 12.30
N ASP A 158 11.07 5.21 13.26
CA ASP A 158 12.48 5.58 13.26
C ASP A 158 13.26 4.88 12.11
N PRO A 159 14.42 5.42 11.67
CA PRO A 159 15.16 4.90 10.53
C PRO A 159 15.56 3.42 10.65
N ALA A 160 15.97 2.95 11.84
CA ALA A 160 16.38 1.55 12.02
C ALA A 160 15.18 0.59 11.86
N THR A 161 14.02 1.00 12.36
CA THR A 161 12.77 0.24 12.20
C THR A 161 12.28 0.23 10.74
N ARG A 162 12.55 1.26 9.93
CA ARG A 162 12.16 1.28 8.52
C ARG A 162 12.81 0.18 7.69
N ASP A 163 14.13 0.00 7.84
CA ASP A 163 14.88 -1.07 7.17
C ASP A 163 14.30 -2.44 7.51
N TYR A 164 13.95 -2.64 8.77
CA TYR A 164 13.33 -3.88 9.22
C TYR A 164 11.95 -4.10 8.61
N ILE A 165 11.09 -3.07 8.57
CA ILE A 165 9.76 -3.13 7.94
C ILE A 165 9.88 -3.44 6.45
N LEU A 166 10.77 -2.78 5.73
CA LEU A 166 11.00 -3.04 4.30
C LEU A 166 11.45 -4.47 4.07
N LYS A 167 12.40 -4.95 4.87
CA LYS A 167 12.86 -6.34 4.80
C LYS A 167 11.70 -7.32 5.07
N THR A 168 10.86 -7.04 6.06
CA THR A 168 9.68 -7.85 6.38
C THR A 168 8.71 -7.88 5.21
N ILE A 169 8.41 -6.72 4.59
CA ILE A 169 7.55 -6.62 3.42
C ILE A 169 8.10 -7.49 2.28
N LEU A 170 9.37 -7.29 1.89
CA LEU A 170 9.99 -7.97 0.76
C LEU A 170 10.14 -9.48 0.98
N SER A 171 10.49 -9.91 2.19
CA SER A 171 10.66 -11.34 2.51
C SER A 171 9.34 -12.10 2.61
N ASN A 172 8.22 -11.39 2.78
CA ASN A 172 6.89 -11.97 2.96
C ASN A 172 5.91 -11.65 1.83
N PHE A 173 6.41 -10.98 0.81
CA PHE A 173 5.69 -10.73 -0.42
C PHE A 173 5.58 -12.01 -1.24
N ASN A 174 4.38 -12.37 -1.70
CA ASN A 174 4.16 -13.60 -2.43
C ASN A 174 4.76 -13.52 -3.84
N GLU A 175 5.41 -14.59 -4.27
CA GLU A 175 5.94 -14.71 -5.63
C GLU A 175 4.81 -14.53 -6.66
N GLY A 176 5.03 -13.65 -7.63
CA GLY A 176 4.06 -13.33 -8.68
C GLY A 176 2.93 -12.38 -8.28
N ALA A 177 2.82 -11.99 -7.01
CA ALA A 177 1.92 -10.91 -6.60
C ALA A 177 2.46 -9.54 -7.05
N SER A 178 1.61 -8.52 -7.04
CA SER A 178 1.99 -7.14 -7.33
C SER A 178 1.84 -6.27 -6.08
N MET A 179 2.52 -5.13 -6.05
CA MET A 179 2.48 -4.23 -4.90
C MET A 179 2.35 -2.77 -5.33
N ILE A 180 1.54 -2.01 -4.61
CA ILE A 180 1.55 -0.54 -4.66
C ILE A 180 2.00 -0.04 -3.29
N ILE A 181 3.05 0.77 -3.26
CA ILE A 181 3.54 1.44 -2.05
C ILE A 181 3.38 2.93 -2.24
N THR A 182 2.69 3.59 -1.31
CA THR A 182 2.74 5.05 -1.22
C THR A 182 3.75 5.47 -0.16
N THR A 183 4.50 6.50 -0.43
CA THR A 183 5.37 7.13 0.56
C THR A 183 5.76 8.55 0.16
N HIS A 184 6.10 9.34 1.16
CA HIS A 184 6.81 10.61 1.00
C HIS A 184 8.31 10.48 1.32
N ILE A 185 8.77 9.30 1.79
CA ILE A 185 10.16 8.97 2.14
C ILE A 185 10.72 8.11 1.02
N ILE A 186 10.96 8.72 -0.15
CA ILE A 186 11.28 8.03 -1.40
C ILE A 186 12.62 7.30 -1.32
N ALA A 187 13.63 7.91 -0.68
CA ALA A 187 14.98 7.37 -0.58
C ALA A 187 15.03 5.95 0.04
N ASP A 188 14.08 5.63 0.93
CA ASP A 188 14.06 4.32 1.59
C ASP A 188 13.48 3.23 0.68
N VAL A 189 12.55 3.58 -0.22
CA VAL A 189 11.85 2.58 -1.08
C VAL A 189 12.34 2.56 -2.53
N GLU A 190 13.03 3.59 -3.03
CA GLU A 190 13.35 3.72 -4.46
C GLU A 190 14.11 2.54 -5.04
N LYS A 191 14.89 1.81 -4.21
CA LYS A 191 15.68 0.65 -4.63
C LYS A 191 14.86 -0.60 -4.92
N ILE A 192 13.65 -0.67 -4.41
CA ILE A 192 12.77 -1.83 -4.54
C ILE A 192 11.66 -1.62 -5.58
N LEU A 193 11.57 -0.42 -6.16
CA LEU A 193 10.54 -0.08 -7.12
C LEU A 193 10.94 -0.50 -8.54
N ASP A 194 10.05 -1.24 -9.21
CA ASP A 194 10.16 -1.51 -10.64
C ASP A 194 9.63 -0.32 -11.45
N ARG A 195 8.59 0.34 -10.92
CA ARG A 195 7.92 1.45 -11.59
C ARG A 195 7.58 2.58 -10.62
N VAL A 196 7.63 3.80 -11.15
CA VAL A 196 7.33 5.03 -10.41
C VAL A 196 6.15 5.75 -11.06
N LEU A 197 5.19 6.16 -10.22
CA LEU A 197 4.09 7.04 -10.55
C LEU A 197 4.21 8.26 -9.64
N ILE A 198 4.50 9.44 -10.19
CA ILE A 198 4.51 10.68 -9.41
C ILE A 198 3.18 11.38 -9.59
N MET A 199 2.52 11.62 -8.45
CA MET A 199 1.22 12.27 -8.39
C MET A 199 1.33 13.69 -7.82
N ASP A 200 0.77 14.68 -8.53
CA ASP A 200 0.59 16.04 -8.04
C ASP A 200 -0.80 16.56 -8.35
N LYS A 201 -1.40 17.29 -7.41
CA LYS A 201 -2.70 17.99 -7.55
C LYS A 201 -3.80 17.15 -8.20
N GLY A 202 -3.85 15.84 -7.90
CA GLY A 202 -4.88 14.93 -8.38
C GLY A 202 -4.62 14.31 -9.76
N GLN A 203 -3.40 14.38 -10.29
CA GLN A 203 -3.02 13.81 -11.58
C GLN A 203 -1.69 13.07 -11.49
N ILE A 204 -1.47 12.08 -12.34
CA ILE A 204 -0.15 11.48 -12.55
C ILE A 204 0.63 12.41 -13.49
N VAL A 205 1.73 12.97 -12.98
CA VAL A 205 2.58 13.93 -13.73
C VAL A 205 3.82 13.27 -14.31
N LEU A 206 4.21 12.09 -13.80
CA LEU A 206 5.28 11.26 -14.33
C LEU A 206 4.96 9.78 -14.09
N SER A 207 5.22 8.94 -15.07
CA SER A 207 5.11 7.48 -14.98
C SER A 207 6.22 6.85 -15.80
N GLY A 208 7.03 5.95 -15.21
CA GLY A 208 8.12 5.27 -15.90
C GLY A 208 8.69 4.11 -15.10
N ASN A 209 9.50 3.28 -15.78
CA ASN A 209 10.34 2.28 -15.12
C ASN A 209 11.35 2.99 -14.22
N ALA A 210 11.60 2.46 -13.03
CA ALA A 210 12.44 3.13 -12.04
C ALA A 210 13.92 3.18 -12.47
N ASP A 211 14.43 2.13 -13.10
CA ASP A 211 15.82 2.06 -13.56
C ASP A 211 16.03 2.97 -14.79
N GLU A 212 15.13 2.91 -15.77
CA GLU A 212 15.15 3.79 -16.93
C GLU A 212 15.13 5.27 -16.52
N LEU A 213 14.26 5.65 -15.58
CA LEU A 213 14.21 7.02 -15.06
C LEU A 213 15.50 7.45 -14.37
N ARG A 214 16.17 6.54 -13.64
CA ARG A 214 17.49 6.84 -13.01
C ARG A 214 18.56 7.07 -14.06
N GLU A 215 18.59 6.26 -15.12
CA GLU A 215 19.54 6.36 -16.21
C GLU A 215 19.32 7.63 -17.05
N GLU A 216 18.08 7.88 -17.51
CA GLU A 216 17.73 9.03 -18.33
C GLU A 216 17.98 10.37 -17.62
N GLU A 217 17.62 10.45 -16.34
CA GLU A 217 17.75 11.65 -15.53
C GLU A 217 19.13 11.79 -14.87
N ASN A 218 19.96 10.75 -14.93
CA ASN A 218 21.25 10.63 -14.22
C ASN A 218 21.12 11.09 -12.74
N ALA A 219 20.07 10.62 -12.07
CA ALA A 219 19.69 11.06 -10.73
C ALA A 219 18.87 10.00 -10.00
N SER A 220 18.81 10.08 -8.65
CA SER A 220 17.90 9.25 -7.86
C SER A 220 16.44 9.61 -8.13
N ILE A 221 15.53 8.66 -7.91
CA ILE A 221 14.07 8.92 -8.00
C ILE A 221 13.68 10.05 -7.02
N ASN A 222 14.32 10.09 -5.85
CA ASN A 222 14.11 11.15 -4.89
C ASN A 222 14.50 12.54 -5.43
N ASP A 223 15.58 12.64 -6.20
CA ASP A 223 16.01 13.91 -6.81
C ASP A 223 15.10 14.32 -7.98
N VAL A 224 14.67 13.35 -8.81
CA VAL A 224 13.67 13.59 -9.86
C VAL A 224 12.38 14.14 -9.25
N PHE A 225 11.89 13.48 -8.19
CA PHE A 225 10.70 13.92 -7.46
C PHE A 225 10.84 15.36 -6.92
N ARG A 226 11.99 15.67 -6.29
CA ARG A 226 12.24 17.02 -5.75
C ARG A 226 12.31 18.09 -6.85
N ARG A 227 12.86 17.76 -8.02
CA ARG A 227 12.89 18.68 -9.16
C ARG A 227 11.51 18.93 -9.76
N LEU A 228 10.71 17.89 -9.87
CA LEU A 228 9.39 17.93 -10.50
C LEU A 228 8.35 18.66 -9.65
N LEU A 229 8.45 18.56 -8.34
CA LEU A 229 7.44 19.08 -7.40
C LEU A 229 7.93 20.28 -6.56
N LYS A 230 8.85 21.06 -7.11
CA LYS A 230 9.30 22.33 -6.49
C LYS A 230 8.20 23.34 -6.33
#